data_3ca5e5e9b5aa2fb093b5698083025a1d
#
_entry.id   3ca5e5e9b5aa2fb093b5698083025a1d
#
_cell.length_a   1.000
_cell.length_b   1.000
_cell.length_c   1.000
_cell.angle_alpha   90.00
_cell.angle_beta   90.00
_cell.angle_gamma   90.00
#
_symmetry.space_group_name_H-M   'P 1'
#
loop_
_entity.id
_entity.type
_entity.pdbx_description
1 polymer ?
#
loop_
_entity_poly.entity_id
_entity_poly.type
_entity_poly.pdbx_seq_one_letter_code
_entity_poly.pdbx_strand_id
1 'polypeptide(L)'
;DLSAASAQNVTVNYAITGTATVSGTDYTLANGTLTINAGATSGTITIAGIVDDSLDEANETVVVTLSSPSNATLGTDSVHTYTITDNDNAPVVDFNTTSSSGAESVSSKDITVDLSAATAQDVTVNYTVTGTATGSGTDYTLANGTLTISAGATSGTITIAGIIDDSITEGSESVILTLSSPSNATLGSDSVHTYTITDNDSLPVVDFNTTSSSGAESVSSKALTVDLSAASTQNVTVDYAVTGTATGSGTDYTLANGTLTISAGATSGTITIAGIVDDGLDEANETVIVTLSSPSNATLGSDSVHTYTITDNDNAPVVDFNTISSNGAESTSSKAITVDLSAASSQNVTVDYAVTGTATGSGTDYTLAN
;
A
#
# COMPACT_ATOMS: atom_id res chain seq x y z
N ASP A 1 -70.41 27.08 9.68
CA ASP A 1 -71.75 27.06 10.24
C ASP A 1 -72.16 28.45 10.72
N LEU A 2 -73.46 28.73 10.74
CA LEU A 2 -74.03 29.89 11.34
C LEU A 2 -74.66 29.49 12.66
N SER A 3 -74.59 30.36 13.67
CA SER A 3 -75.25 30.15 15.00
C SER A 3 -76.78 30.11 14.92
N ALA A 4 -77.36 30.70 13.88
CA ALA A 4 -78.79 30.69 13.58
C ALA A 4 -79.02 30.90 12.07
N ALA A 5 -80.19 30.43 11.54
CA ALA A 5 -80.57 30.67 10.15
C ALA A 5 -80.81 32.18 9.92
N SER A 6 -80.40 32.71 8.77
CA SER A 6 -80.61 34.07 8.30
C SER A 6 -81.68 34.07 7.25
N ALA A 7 -82.52 35.13 7.24
CA ALA A 7 -83.52 35.38 6.19
C ALA A 7 -82.86 35.87 4.86
N GLN A 8 -81.59 36.19 4.90
CA GLN A 8 -80.76 36.64 3.71
C GLN A 8 -79.60 35.67 3.46
N ASN A 9 -79.15 35.65 2.27
CA ASN A 9 -77.88 34.92 1.97
C ASN A 9 -76.71 35.50 2.78
N VAL A 10 -75.94 34.64 3.41
CA VAL A 10 -74.70 34.99 4.10
C VAL A 10 -73.54 34.65 3.19
N THR A 11 -72.63 35.59 2.98
CA THR A 11 -71.41 35.33 2.27
C THR A 11 -70.21 35.48 3.20
N VAL A 12 -69.18 34.69 3.02
CA VAL A 12 -67.92 34.81 3.73
C VAL A 12 -66.74 34.51 2.71
N ASN A 13 -65.78 35.41 2.72
CA ASN A 13 -64.59 35.18 1.93
C ASN A 13 -63.68 34.18 2.60
N TYR A 14 -62.99 33.34 1.85
CA TYR A 14 -61.96 32.48 2.36
C TYR A 14 -60.66 32.62 1.57
N ALA A 15 -59.53 32.62 2.30
CA ALA A 15 -58.18 32.63 1.79
C ALA A 15 -57.50 31.30 2.13
N ILE A 16 -56.72 30.79 1.20
CA ILE A 16 -55.97 29.54 1.33
C ILE A 16 -54.51 29.85 1.49
N THR A 17 -53.89 29.25 2.53
CA THR A 17 -52.45 29.26 2.79
C THR A 17 -52.05 27.87 3.27
N GLY A 18 -50.78 27.67 3.65
CA GLY A 18 -50.26 26.39 4.15
C GLY A 18 -48.97 26.02 3.46
N THR A 19 -48.51 24.80 3.67
CA THR A 19 -47.27 24.26 3.05
C THR A 19 -47.56 23.54 1.75
N ALA A 20 -48.79 22.96 1.62
CA ALA A 20 -49.21 22.27 0.40
C ALA A 20 -49.36 23.23 -0.80
N THR A 21 -48.99 22.78 -1.96
CA THR A 21 -48.96 23.55 -3.22
C THR A 21 -50.29 23.45 -3.98
N VAL A 22 -50.89 24.60 -4.25
CA VAL A 22 -52.16 24.68 -4.99
C VAL A 22 -51.94 24.45 -6.49
N SER A 23 -53.03 24.38 -7.25
CA SER A 23 -53.06 24.25 -8.70
C SER A 23 -52.88 22.84 -9.25
N GLY A 24 -53.24 21.83 -8.45
CA GLY A 24 -53.24 20.43 -8.90
C GLY A 24 -51.90 19.74 -8.75
N THR A 25 -50.93 20.31 -8.01
CA THR A 25 -49.77 19.60 -7.55
C THR A 25 -50.15 18.72 -6.38
N ASP A 26 -50.59 19.29 -5.26
CA ASP A 26 -51.01 18.54 -4.07
C ASP A 26 -52.52 18.58 -3.88
N TYR A 27 -53.21 19.66 -4.31
CA TYR A 27 -54.64 19.79 -4.26
C TYR A 27 -55.17 20.92 -5.17
N THR A 28 -56.49 20.98 -5.34
CA THR A 28 -57.15 22.06 -6.07
C THR A 28 -58.16 22.79 -5.19
N LEU A 29 -57.81 23.94 -4.63
CA LEU A 29 -58.71 24.88 -3.98
C LEU A 29 -58.07 26.27 -4.04
N ALA A 30 -58.73 27.21 -4.72
CA ALA A 30 -58.32 28.63 -4.73
C ALA A 30 -59.07 29.46 -3.73
N ASN A 31 -58.55 30.66 -3.44
CA ASN A 31 -59.29 31.66 -2.67
C ASN A 31 -60.69 31.92 -3.26
N GLY A 32 -61.67 32.14 -2.45
CA GLY A 32 -63.05 32.31 -2.95
C GLY A 32 -63.99 32.90 -1.95
N THR A 33 -65.28 32.82 -2.28
CA THR A 33 -66.36 33.24 -1.43
C THR A 33 -67.38 32.11 -1.29
N LEU A 34 -67.68 31.72 -0.04
CA LEU A 34 -68.73 30.78 0.30
C LEU A 34 -70.08 31.57 0.48
N THR A 35 -71.10 31.07 -0.15
CA THR A 35 -72.49 31.57 0.08
C THR A 35 -73.32 30.53 0.82
N ILE A 36 -73.86 30.89 1.95
CA ILE A 36 -74.82 30.11 2.71
C ILE A 36 -76.18 30.71 2.38
N ASN A 37 -77.05 29.93 1.75
CA ASN A 37 -78.34 30.43 1.30
C ASN A 37 -79.32 30.81 2.46
N ALA A 38 -80.21 31.73 2.20
CA ALA A 38 -81.25 32.10 3.15
C ALA A 38 -81.97 30.85 3.68
N GLY A 39 -82.14 30.77 4.99
CA GLY A 39 -82.72 29.64 5.68
C GLY A 39 -81.78 28.47 6.00
N ALA A 40 -80.64 28.41 5.42
CA ALA A 40 -79.60 27.40 5.72
C ALA A 40 -78.74 27.89 6.92
N THR A 41 -78.17 26.93 7.65
CA THR A 41 -77.22 27.17 8.75
C THR A 41 -75.82 26.75 8.50
N SER A 42 -75.48 26.13 7.29
CA SER A 42 -74.16 25.67 6.94
C SER A 42 -73.89 25.78 5.41
N GLY A 43 -72.69 25.84 5.10
CA GLY A 43 -72.15 25.70 3.76
C GLY A 43 -70.82 24.94 3.78
N THR A 44 -70.34 24.45 2.62
CA THR A 44 -69.17 23.63 2.55
C THR A 44 -68.12 24.27 1.63
N ILE A 45 -66.90 24.34 2.06
CA ILE A 45 -65.68 24.58 1.27
C ILE A 45 -65.03 23.22 1.06
N THR A 46 -64.80 22.83 -0.17
CA THR A 46 -64.23 21.51 -0.47
C THR A 46 -62.77 21.65 -0.95
N ILE A 47 -61.85 21.03 -0.21
CA ILE A 47 -60.50 20.78 -0.66
C ILE A 47 -60.61 19.58 -1.63
N ALA A 48 -60.44 19.80 -2.94
CA ALA A 48 -60.62 18.78 -3.95
C ALA A 48 -59.30 18.48 -4.67
N GLY A 49 -59.25 17.36 -5.39
CA GLY A 49 -58.13 16.99 -6.20
C GLY A 49 -56.84 16.83 -5.39
N ILE A 50 -56.96 16.22 -4.18
CA ILE A 50 -55.83 15.80 -3.43
C ILE A 50 -55.10 14.74 -4.24
N VAL A 51 -53.82 14.96 -4.52
CA VAL A 51 -52.97 14.09 -5.33
C VAL A 51 -52.28 13.09 -4.42
N ASP A 52 -52.29 11.82 -4.84
CA ASP A 52 -51.54 10.72 -4.27
C ASP A 52 -50.53 10.32 -5.37
N ASP A 53 -49.24 10.52 -5.13
CA ASP A 53 -48.21 10.13 -6.09
C ASP A 53 -47.39 8.92 -5.57
N SER A 54 -46.12 8.87 -5.61
CA SER A 54 -45.31 7.79 -5.06
C SER A 54 -43.98 8.33 -4.50
N LEU A 55 -44.02 9.60 -4.13
CA LEU A 55 -42.85 10.27 -3.54
C LEU A 55 -43.00 10.34 -2.03
N ASP A 56 -42.04 9.86 -1.28
CA ASP A 56 -41.95 10.09 0.16
C ASP A 56 -41.79 11.60 0.43
N GLU A 57 -42.75 12.18 1.11
CA GLU A 57 -42.86 13.61 1.35
C GLU A 57 -43.06 13.92 2.84
N ALA A 58 -42.91 15.16 3.21
CA ALA A 58 -43.33 15.62 4.53
C ALA A 58 -44.84 15.87 4.52
N ASN A 59 -45.52 15.61 5.67
CA ASN A 59 -46.92 16.01 5.83
C ASN A 59 -47.09 17.49 5.52
N GLU A 60 -48.07 17.83 4.70
CA GLU A 60 -48.36 19.18 4.27
C GLU A 60 -49.66 19.72 4.82
N THR A 61 -49.86 21.03 4.79
CA THR A 61 -51.05 21.67 5.35
C THR A 61 -51.75 22.56 4.33
N VAL A 62 -53.08 22.49 4.33
CA VAL A 62 -53.97 23.45 3.69
C VAL A 62 -54.71 24.22 4.80
N VAL A 63 -54.45 25.52 4.90
CA VAL A 63 -55.03 26.38 5.92
C VAL A 63 -56.07 27.28 5.27
N VAL A 64 -57.32 27.12 5.67
CA VAL A 64 -58.47 27.92 5.19
C VAL A 64 -58.82 28.97 6.24
N THR A 65 -58.73 30.25 5.90
CA THR A 65 -59.02 31.38 6.78
C THR A 65 -60.27 32.15 6.29
N LEU A 66 -61.27 32.22 7.08
CA LEU A 66 -62.52 32.99 6.81
C LEU A 66 -62.34 34.48 7.12
N SER A 67 -62.93 35.33 6.28
CA SER A 67 -62.90 36.81 6.48
C SER A 67 -64.10 37.51 5.87
N SER A 68 -64.30 38.79 6.26
CA SER A 68 -65.27 39.72 5.65
C SER A 68 -66.66 39.10 5.44
N PRO A 69 -67.31 38.57 6.46
CA PRO A 69 -68.64 38.04 6.32
C PRO A 69 -69.67 39.17 6.00
N SER A 70 -70.69 38.84 5.18
CA SER A 70 -71.85 39.71 4.89
C SER A 70 -73.09 39.07 5.52
N ASN A 71 -73.96 39.89 6.15
CA ASN A 71 -75.12 39.45 6.83
C ASN A 71 -74.87 38.48 8.01
N ALA A 72 -73.60 38.46 8.55
CA ALA A 72 -73.22 37.70 9.73
C ALA A 72 -71.99 38.37 10.36
N THR A 73 -71.58 37.90 11.54
CA THR A 73 -70.34 38.27 12.22
C THR A 73 -69.42 37.08 12.17
N LEU A 74 -68.10 37.35 12.07
CA LEU A 74 -67.07 36.27 12.13
C LEU A 74 -66.98 35.75 13.57
N GLY A 75 -66.97 34.41 13.71
CA GLY A 75 -66.80 33.74 14.99
C GLY A 75 -65.30 33.60 15.36
N THR A 76 -65.05 32.99 16.49
CA THR A 76 -63.71 32.71 17.01
C THR A 76 -62.96 31.66 16.17
N ASP A 77 -63.70 30.68 15.60
CA ASP A 77 -63.15 29.53 14.85
C ASP A 77 -63.17 29.87 13.36
N SER A 78 -62.36 30.85 12.97
CA SER A 78 -62.26 31.37 11.60
C SER A 78 -61.13 30.77 10.78
N VAL A 79 -60.33 29.86 11.37
CA VAL A 79 -59.22 29.18 10.71
C VAL A 79 -59.40 27.67 10.83
N HIS A 80 -59.31 26.97 9.71
CA HIS A 80 -59.27 25.50 9.66
C HIS A 80 -58.00 25.03 8.99
N THR A 81 -57.30 24.08 9.62
CA THR A 81 -56.13 23.44 9.06
C THR A 81 -56.49 21.99 8.70
N TYR A 82 -56.30 21.64 7.44
CA TYR A 82 -56.34 20.27 6.95
C TYR A 82 -54.90 19.83 6.69
N THR A 83 -54.51 18.64 7.19
CA THR A 83 -53.20 18.06 6.94
C THR A 83 -53.33 16.96 5.88
N ILE A 84 -52.60 17.10 4.80
CA ILE A 84 -52.34 16.01 3.82
C ILE A 84 -51.22 15.19 4.44
N THR A 85 -51.48 13.93 4.72
CA THR A 85 -50.51 13.00 5.29
C THR A 85 -49.93 12.16 4.19
N ASP A 86 -48.60 12.11 4.14
CA ASP A 86 -47.87 11.20 3.27
C ASP A 86 -48.12 9.74 3.66
N ASN A 87 -48.26 8.86 2.68
CA ASN A 87 -48.50 7.43 2.83
C ASN A 87 -47.48 6.58 2.09
N ASP A 88 -46.44 7.20 1.51
CA ASP A 88 -45.39 6.54 0.82
C ASP A 88 -44.22 6.11 1.75
N ASN A 89 -43.42 5.17 1.27
CA ASN A 89 -42.35 4.65 2.10
C ASN A 89 -41.06 5.39 1.80
N ALA A 90 -40.34 5.79 2.87
CA ALA A 90 -39.00 6.33 2.74
C ALA A 90 -38.10 5.39 1.92
N PRO A 91 -37.32 5.93 0.98
CA PRO A 91 -36.45 5.14 0.12
C PRO A 91 -35.38 4.40 0.93
N VAL A 92 -34.85 3.32 0.36
CA VAL A 92 -33.69 2.60 0.90
C VAL A 92 -32.42 3.20 0.32
N VAL A 93 -31.42 3.47 1.17
CA VAL A 93 -30.09 3.96 0.77
C VAL A 93 -29.06 2.84 0.87
N ASP A 94 -28.38 2.58 -0.24
CA ASP A 94 -27.36 1.51 -0.38
C ASP A 94 -26.20 1.98 -1.26
N PHE A 95 -25.04 1.32 -1.12
CA PHE A 95 -24.02 1.41 -2.17
C PHE A 95 -24.48 0.69 -3.44
N ASN A 96 -24.23 1.27 -4.60
CA ASN A 96 -24.50 0.65 -5.91
C ASN A 96 -23.77 -0.71 -6.07
N THR A 97 -22.59 -0.83 -5.50
CA THR A 97 -21.80 -2.06 -5.43
C THR A 97 -21.10 -2.15 -4.09
N THR A 98 -20.87 -3.36 -3.60
CA THR A 98 -20.20 -3.61 -2.31
C THR A 98 -18.67 -3.63 -2.40
N SER A 99 -18.12 -3.65 -3.62
CA SER A 99 -16.66 -3.63 -3.84
C SER A 99 -16.28 -3.06 -5.20
N SER A 100 -15.08 -2.49 -5.25
CA SER A 100 -14.41 -2.07 -6.49
C SER A 100 -12.89 -2.02 -6.26
N SER A 101 -12.12 -1.85 -7.34
CA SER A 101 -10.66 -1.70 -7.27
C SER A 101 -10.15 -0.77 -8.35
N GLY A 102 -8.93 -0.29 -8.17
CA GLY A 102 -8.19 0.49 -9.16
C GLY A 102 -6.71 0.54 -8.80
N ALA A 103 -5.85 0.77 -9.80
CA ALA A 103 -4.44 1.00 -9.55
C ALA A 103 -4.23 2.37 -8.86
N GLU A 104 -3.16 2.52 -8.11
CA GLU A 104 -2.79 3.79 -7.45
C GLU A 104 -2.50 4.92 -8.44
N SER A 105 -2.16 4.60 -9.70
CA SER A 105 -2.03 5.58 -10.79
C SER A 105 -3.35 6.31 -11.14
N VAL A 106 -4.49 5.88 -10.57
CA VAL A 106 -5.78 6.57 -10.69
C VAL A 106 -5.93 7.56 -9.55
N SER A 107 -5.87 8.86 -9.82
CA SER A 107 -5.85 9.92 -8.81
C SER A 107 -7.12 10.04 -7.94
N SER A 108 -8.25 9.43 -8.35
CA SER A 108 -9.51 9.44 -7.60
C SER A 108 -10.45 8.32 -8.02
N LYS A 109 -11.38 7.96 -7.12
CA LYS A 109 -12.44 6.99 -7.39
C LYS A 109 -13.76 7.49 -6.83
N ASP A 110 -14.78 7.54 -7.68
CA ASP A 110 -16.16 7.82 -7.29
C ASP A 110 -16.88 6.53 -6.89
N ILE A 111 -17.50 6.56 -5.71
CA ILE A 111 -18.33 5.49 -5.18
C ILE A 111 -19.78 5.99 -5.15
N THR A 112 -20.64 5.33 -5.91
CA THR A 112 -22.05 5.71 -6.03
C THR A 112 -22.85 5.12 -4.87
N VAL A 113 -23.70 5.95 -4.28
CA VAL A 113 -24.72 5.61 -3.30
C VAL A 113 -26.08 5.84 -3.95
N ASP A 114 -26.94 4.82 -3.97
CA ASP A 114 -28.21 4.83 -4.65
C ASP A 114 -29.37 4.92 -3.63
N LEU A 115 -30.49 5.48 -4.05
CA LEU A 115 -31.80 5.40 -3.40
C LEU A 115 -32.70 4.46 -4.22
N SER A 116 -33.49 3.64 -3.52
CA SER A 116 -34.45 2.74 -4.16
C SER A 116 -35.56 3.47 -4.93
N ALA A 117 -35.85 4.72 -4.57
CA ALA A 117 -36.79 5.62 -5.22
C ALA A 117 -36.38 7.08 -4.99
N ALA A 118 -36.90 8.00 -5.80
CA ALA A 118 -36.78 9.42 -5.52
C ALA A 118 -37.68 9.80 -4.30
N THR A 119 -37.30 10.87 -3.62
CA THR A 119 -38.10 11.51 -2.54
C THR A 119 -38.18 13.02 -2.77
N ALA A 120 -39.19 13.67 -2.31
CA ALA A 120 -39.33 15.13 -2.36
C ALA A 120 -38.44 15.84 -1.33
N GLN A 121 -37.75 15.11 -0.46
CA GLN A 121 -36.88 15.64 0.57
C GLN A 121 -35.40 15.33 0.26
N ASP A 122 -34.49 16.17 0.75
CA ASP A 122 -33.08 15.85 0.75
C ASP A 122 -32.81 14.65 1.66
N VAL A 123 -32.13 13.63 1.15
CA VAL A 123 -31.65 12.50 1.95
C VAL A 123 -30.21 12.76 2.37
N THR A 124 -29.92 12.62 3.65
CA THR A 124 -28.56 12.65 4.17
C THR A 124 -28.17 11.28 4.72
N VAL A 125 -26.94 10.86 4.53
CA VAL A 125 -26.38 9.64 5.12
C VAL A 125 -24.95 9.89 5.56
N ASN A 126 -24.63 9.52 6.80
CA ASN A 126 -23.26 9.61 7.30
C ASN A 126 -22.44 8.44 6.77
N TYR A 127 -21.14 8.68 6.51
CA TYR A 127 -20.21 7.63 6.20
C TYR A 127 -18.93 7.71 7.04
N THR A 128 -18.39 6.55 7.40
CA THR A 128 -17.11 6.40 8.06
C THR A 128 -16.14 5.71 7.12
N VAL A 129 -14.85 6.07 7.24
CA VAL A 129 -13.74 5.57 6.41
C VAL A 129 -12.78 4.81 7.29
N THR A 130 -12.48 3.56 6.92
CA THR A 130 -11.55 2.65 7.59
C THR A 130 -10.79 1.86 6.51
N GLY A 131 -9.96 0.89 6.90
CA GLY A 131 -9.23 0.04 5.95
C GLY A 131 -7.76 -0.11 6.31
N THR A 132 -6.98 -0.69 5.39
CA THR A 132 -5.52 -0.84 5.54
C THR A 132 -4.75 0.33 4.94
N ALA A 133 -5.31 0.98 3.91
CA ALA A 133 -4.74 2.19 3.32
C ALA A 133 -4.76 3.35 4.32
N THR A 134 -3.70 4.15 4.33
CA THR A 134 -3.49 5.28 5.24
C THR A 134 -4.05 6.56 4.65
N GLY A 135 -5.09 7.11 5.27
CA GLY A 135 -5.70 8.37 4.85
C GLY A 135 -4.82 9.60 5.12
N SER A 136 -5.42 10.78 4.96
CA SER A 136 -4.78 12.09 5.20
C SER A 136 -3.66 12.45 4.23
N GLY A 137 -3.67 11.87 3.01
CA GLY A 137 -2.72 12.20 1.94
C GLY A 137 -1.44 11.37 1.96
N THR A 138 -1.42 10.23 2.65
CA THR A 138 -0.38 9.20 2.46
C THR A 138 -0.74 8.36 1.24
N ASP A 139 -1.82 7.59 1.29
CA ASP A 139 -2.27 6.76 0.17
C ASP A 139 -3.51 7.36 -0.52
N TYR A 140 -4.34 8.10 0.22
CA TYR A 140 -5.52 8.80 -0.30
C TYR A 140 -5.96 9.95 0.62
N THR A 141 -6.93 10.76 0.12
CA THR A 141 -7.55 11.86 0.88
C THR A 141 -9.07 11.67 0.93
N LEU A 142 -9.59 11.14 2.01
CA LEU A 142 -11.01 11.10 2.34
C LEU A 142 -11.18 10.95 3.85
N ALA A 143 -11.94 11.87 4.47
CA ALA A 143 -12.32 11.79 5.89
C ALA A 143 -13.76 11.28 6.03
N ASN A 144 -14.15 10.91 7.25
CA ASN A 144 -15.55 10.67 7.60
C ASN A 144 -16.40 11.89 7.25
N GLY A 145 -17.63 11.68 6.80
CA GLY A 145 -18.48 12.78 6.35
C GLY A 145 -19.95 12.43 6.29
N THR A 146 -20.68 13.31 5.64
CA THR A 146 -22.11 13.15 5.35
C THR A 146 -22.32 13.38 3.85
N LEU A 147 -22.95 12.43 3.17
CA LEU A 147 -23.45 12.59 1.81
C LEU A 147 -24.86 13.16 1.86
N THR A 148 -25.15 14.14 1.02
CA THR A 148 -26.49 14.65 0.76
C THR A 148 -26.90 14.28 -0.67
N ILE A 149 -28.01 13.60 -0.81
CA ILE A 149 -28.68 13.33 -2.10
C ILE A 149 -29.88 14.27 -2.15
N SER A 150 -29.88 15.19 -3.11
CA SER A 150 -30.90 16.24 -3.21
C SER A 150 -32.26 15.67 -3.57
N ALA A 151 -33.32 16.34 -3.14
CA ALA A 151 -34.68 16.05 -3.50
C ALA A 151 -34.85 15.77 -5.00
N GLY A 152 -35.56 14.72 -5.36
CA GLY A 152 -35.78 14.25 -6.72
C GLY A 152 -34.63 13.45 -7.33
N ALA A 153 -33.45 13.44 -6.73
CA ALA A 153 -32.33 12.60 -7.19
C ALA A 153 -32.46 11.17 -6.62
N THR A 154 -31.93 10.20 -7.36
CA THR A 154 -31.90 8.78 -6.97
C THR A 154 -30.50 8.28 -6.66
N SER A 155 -29.49 9.14 -6.70
CA SER A 155 -28.10 8.76 -6.34
C SER A 155 -27.26 9.95 -5.92
N GLY A 156 -26.18 9.67 -5.22
CA GLY A 156 -25.12 10.59 -4.86
C GLY A 156 -23.76 9.91 -4.94
N THR A 157 -22.68 10.66 -4.76
CA THR A 157 -21.32 10.15 -4.94
C THR A 157 -20.45 10.53 -3.75
N ILE A 158 -19.69 9.55 -3.23
CA ILE A 158 -18.57 9.75 -2.31
C ILE A 158 -17.30 9.56 -3.11
N THR A 159 -16.42 10.57 -3.14
CA THR A 159 -15.18 10.52 -3.92
C THR A 159 -13.99 10.22 -3.00
N ILE A 160 -13.33 9.10 -3.22
CA ILE A 160 -11.98 8.82 -2.70
C ILE A 160 -11.02 9.61 -3.58
N ALA A 161 -10.48 10.71 -3.08
CA ALA A 161 -9.62 11.63 -3.83
C ALA A 161 -8.16 11.51 -3.40
N GLY A 162 -7.26 12.06 -4.22
CA GLY A 162 -5.83 12.16 -3.88
C GLY A 162 -5.21 10.79 -3.63
N ILE A 163 -5.57 9.78 -4.44
CA ILE A 163 -4.87 8.50 -4.45
C ILE A 163 -3.46 8.80 -4.95
N ILE A 164 -2.45 8.35 -4.20
CA ILE A 164 -1.04 8.64 -4.45
C ILE A 164 -0.42 7.47 -5.22
N ASP A 165 0.24 7.78 -6.32
CA ASP A 165 1.07 6.90 -7.15
C ASP A 165 2.52 7.24 -6.83
N ASP A 166 3.25 6.36 -6.16
CA ASP A 166 4.66 6.60 -5.87
C ASP A 166 5.56 5.63 -6.66
N SER A 167 6.63 5.13 -6.19
CA SER A 167 7.50 4.16 -6.87
C SER A 167 7.97 3.07 -5.92
N ILE A 168 7.22 2.86 -4.85
CA ILE A 168 7.53 1.88 -3.81
C ILE A 168 6.65 0.65 -4.05
N THR A 169 7.22 -0.50 -4.27
CA THR A 169 6.46 -1.74 -4.37
C THR A 169 5.74 -2.03 -3.05
N GLU A 170 4.44 -2.09 -3.11
CA GLU A 170 3.53 -2.25 -1.96
C GLU A 170 2.64 -3.50 -2.07
N GLY A 171 1.89 -3.78 -1.01
CA GLY A 171 0.78 -4.73 -1.07
C GLY A 171 -0.52 -4.00 -1.39
N SER A 172 -1.47 -4.66 -2.05
CA SER A 172 -2.80 -4.07 -2.24
C SER A 172 -3.43 -3.67 -0.91
N GLU A 173 -3.99 -2.46 -0.86
CA GLU A 173 -4.58 -1.86 0.33
C GLU A 173 -6.07 -1.59 0.16
N SER A 174 -6.78 -1.38 1.26
CA SER A 174 -8.23 -1.18 1.24
C SER A 174 -8.66 0.14 1.86
N VAL A 175 -9.67 0.76 1.24
CA VAL A 175 -10.46 1.86 1.80
C VAL A 175 -11.88 1.31 1.97
N ILE A 176 -12.37 1.26 3.20
CA ILE A 176 -13.69 0.71 3.54
C ILE A 176 -14.61 1.85 3.95
N LEU A 177 -15.69 2.04 3.22
CA LEU A 177 -16.75 3.00 3.50
C LEU A 177 -17.91 2.27 4.17
N THR A 178 -18.46 2.84 5.25
CA THR A 178 -19.64 2.31 5.94
C THR A 178 -20.68 3.40 6.10
N LEU A 179 -21.87 3.21 5.52
CA LEU A 179 -23.02 4.12 5.66
C LEU A 179 -23.69 3.94 7.02
N SER A 180 -24.24 5.02 7.56
CA SER A 180 -24.98 5.00 8.85
C SER A 180 -25.92 6.19 9.01
N SER A 181 -26.90 6.04 9.89
CA SER A 181 -27.81 7.13 10.34
C SER A 181 -28.38 7.96 9.19
N PRO A 182 -29.08 7.35 8.23
CA PRO A 182 -29.73 8.12 7.17
C PRO A 182 -30.87 8.98 7.74
N SER A 183 -31.17 10.13 7.12
CA SER A 183 -32.32 10.95 7.34
C SER A 183 -33.19 10.95 6.07
N ASN A 184 -34.52 10.86 6.19
CA ASN A 184 -35.49 10.75 5.11
C ASN A 184 -35.22 9.52 4.19
N ALA A 185 -34.60 8.47 4.73
CA ALA A 185 -34.37 7.20 4.09
C ALA A 185 -34.15 6.11 5.14
N THR A 186 -34.25 4.86 4.74
CA THR A 186 -33.87 3.69 5.56
C THR A 186 -32.57 3.11 5.05
N LEU A 187 -31.73 2.62 5.98
CA LEU A 187 -30.44 1.98 5.58
C LEU A 187 -30.73 0.58 5.03
N GLY A 188 -30.17 0.28 3.86
CA GLY A 188 -30.28 -1.02 3.22
C GLY A 188 -29.23 -2.02 3.67
N SER A 189 -29.15 -3.15 2.94
CA SER A 189 -28.23 -4.24 3.24
C SER A 189 -26.80 -3.96 2.76
N ASP A 190 -26.67 -3.21 1.67
CA ASP A 190 -25.39 -2.92 1.00
C ASP A 190 -24.78 -1.62 1.54
N SER A 191 -24.69 -1.54 2.87
CA SER A 191 -24.20 -0.38 3.61
C SER A 191 -22.68 -0.30 3.76
N VAL A 192 -21.94 -1.27 3.22
CA VAL A 192 -20.46 -1.30 3.25
C VAL A 192 -19.92 -1.46 1.84
N HIS A 193 -18.95 -0.61 1.48
CA HIS A 193 -18.19 -0.72 0.22
C HIS A 193 -16.72 -0.80 0.52
N THR A 194 -16.02 -1.77 -0.11
CA THR A 194 -14.57 -1.90 -0.06
C THR A 194 -13.95 -1.51 -1.40
N TYR A 195 -13.17 -0.45 -1.41
CA TYR A 195 -12.31 -0.11 -2.54
C TYR A 195 -10.89 -0.63 -2.29
N THR A 196 -10.33 -1.37 -3.25
CA THR A 196 -8.95 -1.88 -3.18
C THR A 196 -8.05 -1.04 -4.09
N ILE A 197 -7.06 -0.39 -3.48
CA ILE A 197 -5.95 0.25 -4.19
C ILE A 197 -4.94 -0.84 -4.52
N THR A 198 -4.60 -1.00 -5.79
CA THR A 198 -3.62 -2.00 -6.25
C THR A 198 -2.34 -1.30 -6.68
N ASP A 199 -1.21 -1.78 -6.15
CA ASP A 199 0.13 -1.37 -6.54
C ASP A 199 0.37 -1.66 -8.04
N ASN A 200 0.96 -0.72 -8.76
CA ASN A 200 1.35 -0.84 -10.16
C ASN A 200 2.86 -0.78 -10.38
N ASP A 201 3.63 -0.73 -9.31
CA ASP A 201 5.09 -0.67 -9.38
C ASP A 201 5.74 -2.03 -9.61
N SER A 202 6.90 -1.98 -10.22
CA SER A 202 7.68 -3.18 -10.48
C SER A 202 8.48 -3.57 -9.26
N LEU A 203 8.59 -4.87 -8.99
CA LEU A 203 9.48 -5.39 -7.97
C LEU A 203 10.90 -4.83 -8.15
N PRO A 204 11.58 -4.41 -7.06
CA PRO A 204 12.93 -3.92 -7.13
C PRO A 204 13.88 -5.00 -7.67
N VAL A 205 14.97 -4.56 -8.30
CA VAL A 205 16.06 -5.44 -8.74
C VAL A 205 17.10 -5.53 -7.63
N VAL A 206 17.55 -6.76 -7.30
CA VAL A 206 18.60 -7.01 -6.31
C VAL A 206 19.90 -7.38 -7.00
N ASP A 207 20.96 -6.63 -6.71
CA ASP A 207 22.30 -6.78 -7.30
C ASP A 207 23.40 -6.52 -6.26
N PHE A 208 24.61 -7.03 -6.51
CA PHE A 208 25.79 -6.53 -5.83
C PHE A 208 26.13 -5.11 -6.30
N ASN A 209 26.50 -4.24 -5.38
CA ASN A 209 27.00 -2.88 -5.69
C ASN A 209 28.22 -2.91 -6.61
N THR A 210 29.05 -3.94 -6.49
CA THR A 210 30.23 -4.20 -7.33
C THR A 210 30.36 -5.70 -7.55
N THR A 211 30.85 -6.11 -8.72
CA THR A 211 31.02 -7.53 -9.07
C THR A 211 32.37 -8.10 -8.63
N SER A 212 33.31 -7.26 -8.19
CA SER A 212 34.62 -7.70 -7.70
C SER A 212 35.24 -6.73 -6.69
N SER A 213 36.08 -7.27 -5.82
CA SER A 213 36.93 -6.50 -4.91
C SER A 213 38.09 -7.37 -4.44
N SER A 214 39.10 -6.77 -3.79
CA SER A 214 40.23 -7.48 -3.22
C SER A 214 40.67 -6.83 -1.89
N GLY A 215 41.48 -7.57 -1.14
CA GLY A 215 42.11 -7.10 0.08
C GLY A 215 43.18 -8.08 0.51
N ALA A 216 44.21 -7.58 1.22
CA ALA A 216 45.23 -8.43 1.81
C ALA A 216 44.61 -9.31 2.93
N GLU A 217 45.20 -10.47 3.17
CA GLU A 217 44.77 -11.39 4.23
C GLU A 217 44.88 -10.75 5.63
N SER A 218 45.75 -9.75 5.81
CA SER A 218 45.81 -8.95 7.07
C SER A 218 44.56 -8.15 7.37
N VAL A 219 43.56 -8.10 6.48
CA VAL A 219 42.25 -7.49 6.70
C VAL A 219 41.31 -8.53 7.28
N SER A 220 40.88 -8.39 8.51
CA SER A 220 40.09 -9.40 9.25
C SER A 220 38.67 -9.66 8.68
N SER A 221 38.14 -8.78 7.82
CA SER A 221 36.81 -8.95 7.21
C SER A 221 36.59 -8.06 6.00
N LYS A 222 35.63 -8.46 5.15
CA LYS A 222 35.15 -7.67 4.00
C LYS A 222 33.63 -7.66 3.96
N ALA A 223 33.06 -6.46 3.94
CA ALA A 223 31.65 -6.27 3.70
C ALA A 223 31.37 -6.19 2.18
N LEU A 224 30.39 -6.95 1.71
CA LEU A 224 29.86 -6.92 0.35
C LEU A 224 28.47 -6.29 0.41
N THR A 225 28.27 -5.16 -0.26
CA THR A 225 26.98 -4.47 -0.31
C THR A 225 26.13 -5.08 -1.43
N VAL A 226 24.89 -5.37 -1.07
CA VAL A 226 23.82 -5.80 -1.99
C VAL A 226 22.79 -4.68 -2.01
N ASP A 227 22.49 -4.14 -3.19
CA ASP A 227 21.61 -3.00 -3.39
C ASP A 227 20.27 -3.44 -3.99
N LEU A 228 19.22 -2.65 -3.73
CA LEU A 228 17.95 -2.70 -4.41
C LEU A 228 17.80 -1.47 -5.31
N SER A 229 17.22 -1.65 -6.50
CA SER A 229 16.95 -0.55 -7.43
C SER A 229 15.93 0.48 -6.90
N ALA A 230 15.04 0.05 -6.00
CA ALA A 230 14.04 0.87 -5.32
C ALA A 230 13.75 0.30 -3.92
N ALA A 231 13.16 1.11 -3.04
CA ALA A 231 12.65 0.63 -1.75
C ALA A 231 11.40 -0.23 -1.94
N SER A 232 11.11 -1.09 -0.96
CA SER A 232 9.86 -1.86 -0.90
C SER A 232 9.26 -1.73 0.51
N THR A 233 7.95 -1.71 0.64
CA THR A 233 7.28 -1.77 1.95
C THR A 233 7.34 -3.16 2.59
N GLN A 234 7.80 -4.17 1.83
CA GLN A 234 8.00 -5.53 2.30
C GLN A 234 9.49 -5.83 2.48
N ASN A 235 9.82 -6.76 3.40
CA ASN A 235 11.18 -7.29 3.48
C ASN A 235 11.54 -8.02 2.19
N VAL A 236 12.70 -7.69 1.63
CA VAL A 236 13.30 -8.43 0.51
C VAL A 236 14.28 -9.45 1.07
N THR A 237 14.17 -10.70 0.64
CA THR A 237 15.18 -11.74 0.97
C THR A 237 15.85 -12.24 -0.29
N VAL A 238 17.15 -12.59 -0.19
CA VAL A 238 17.90 -13.21 -1.27
C VAL A 238 18.84 -14.27 -0.70
N ASP A 239 18.81 -15.47 -1.24
CA ASP A 239 19.73 -16.53 -0.86
C ASP A 239 21.10 -16.28 -1.50
N TYR A 240 22.16 -16.68 -0.80
CA TYR A 240 23.50 -16.64 -1.35
C TYR A 240 24.26 -17.94 -1.09
N ALA A 241 25.03 -18.33 -2.09
CA ALA A 241 25.95 -19.47 -2.05
C ALA A 241 27.40 -18.98 -2.15
N VAL A 242 28.29 -19.64 -1.41
CA VAL A 242 29.72 -19.29 -1.32
C VAL A 242 30.56 -20.40 -1.94
N THR A 243 31.44 -20.05 -2.86
CA THR A 243 32.40 -20.93 -3.56
C THR A 243 33.73 -20.19 -3.71
N GLY A 244 34.72 -20.77 -4.41
CA GLY A 244 35.99 -20.11 -4.71
C GLY A 244 37.16 -21.05 -4.49
N THR A 245 38.37 -20.51 -4.48
CA THR A 245 39.61 -21.26 -4.23
C THR A 245 40.01 -21.23 -2.76
N ALA A 246 39.64 -20.14 -2.04
CA ALA A 246 39.85 -20.02 -0.60
C ALA A 246 39.04 -21.04 0.16
N THR A 247 39.59 -21.58 1.25
CA THR A 247 38.99 -22.60 2.08
C THR A 247 38.20 -21.97 3.23
N GLY A 248 36.88 -22.14 3.23
CA GLY A 248 35.99 -21.61 4.29
C GLY A 248 36.13 -22.34 5.63
N SER A 249 35.21 -22.08 6.53
CA SER A 249 35.11 -22.68 7.88
C SER A 249 36.25 -22.30 8.84
N GLY A 250 36.88 -21.14 8.59
CA GLY A 250 37.93 -20.57 9.47
C GLY A 250 39.35 -21.02 9.14
N THR A 251 39.59 -21.62 7.94
CA THR A 251 40.94 -21.81 7.42
C THR A 251 41.43 -20.49 6.85
N ASP A 252 40.82 -20.00 5.76
CA ASP A 252 41.16 -18.71 5.17
C ASP A 252 40.14 -17.64 5.46
N TYR A 253 38.88 -18.02 5.68
CA TYR A 253 37.78 -17.10 6.05
C TYR A 253 36.60 -17.84 6.71
N THR A 254 35.64 -17.06 7.21
CA THR A 254 34.39 -17.56 7.76
C THR A 254 33.20 -16.91 7.05
N LEU A 255 32.55 -17.62 6.15
CA LEU A 255 31.26 -17.30 5.56
C LEU A 255 30.63 -18.59 5.01
N ALA A 256 29.43 -18.95 5.49
CA ALA A 256 28.64 -20.06 4.96
C ALA A 256 27.57 -19.56 4.00
N ASN A 257 26.97 -20.47 3.22
CA ASN A 257 25.73 -20.17 2.49
C ASN A 257 24.66 -19.65 3.45
N GLY A 258 23.82 -18.75 2.98
CA GLY A 258 22.79 -18.15 3.82
C GLY A 258 21.75 -17.37 3.04
N THR A 259 20.94 -16.62 3.78
CA THR A 259 19.92 -15.71 3.23
C THR A 259 20.17 -14.32 3.80
N LEU A 260 20.28 -13.34 2.92
CA LEU A 260 20.29 -11.92 3.29
C LEU A 260 18.85 -11.41 3.34
N THR A 261 18.53 -10.66 4.39
CA THR A 261 17.26 -9.93 4.49
C THR A 261 17.55 -8.42 4.44
N ILE A 262 16.94 -7.73 3.49
CA ILE A 262 16.91 -6.27 3.41
C ILE A 262 15.54 -5.86 3.95
N SER A 263 15.54 -5.10 5.02
CA SER A 263 14.30 -4.70 5.71
C SER A 263 13.45 -3.75 4.86
N ALA A 264 12.13 -3.78 5.06
CA ALA A 264 11.19 -2.83 4.48
C ALA A 264 11.69 -1.38 4.62
N GLY A 265 11.60 -0.62 3.54
CA GLY A 265 12.09 0.76 3.43
C GLY A 265 13.60 0.93 3.21
N ALA A 266 14.40 -0.14 3.36
CA ALA A 266 15.83 -0.09 3.08
C ALA A 266 16.11 -0.39 1.59
N THR A 267 17.17 0.22 1.05
CA THR A 267 17.63 0.03 -0.33
C THR A 267 18.91 -0.77 -0.42
N SER A 268 19.46 -1.28 0.70
CA SER A 268 20.66 -2.11 0.68
C SER A 268 20.77 -3.02 1.91
N GLY A 269 21.57 -4.07 1.76
CA GLY A 269 21.98 -4.98 2.82
C GLY A 269 23.46 -5.36 2.66
N THR A 270 24.00 -6.11 3.62
CA THR A 270 25.41 -6.46 3.65
C THR A 270 25.64 -7.95 3.93
N ILE A 271 26.42 -8.61 3.10
CA ILE A 271 26.99 -9.93 3.35
C ILE A 271 28.44 -9.71 3.79
N THR A 272 28.86 -10.30 4.91
CA THR A 272 30.19 -10.09 5.44
C THR A 272 31.03 -11.36 5.35
N ILE A 273 32.13 -11.32 4.58
CA ILE A 273 33.21 -12.30 4.66
C ILE A 273 34.01 -11.95 5.93
N ALA A 274 33.89 -12.78 6.95
CA ALA A 274 34.51 -12.54 8.27
C ALA A 274 35.68 -13.51 8.51
N GLY A 275 36.51 -13.21 9.53
CA GLY A 275 37.57 -14.11 9.96
C GLY A 275 38.55 -14.47 8.85
N ILE A 276 38.91 -13.49 8.02
CA ILE A 276 40.00 -13.64 7.07
C ILE A 276 41.27 -13.84 7.89
N VAL A 277 42.04 -14.89 7.57
CA VAL A 277 43.20 -15.34 8.34
C VAL A 277 44.48 -14.85 7.67
N ASP A 278 45.37 -14.27 8.46
CA ASP A 278 46.75 -13.83 8.12
C ASP A 278 47.70 -14.75 8.89
N ASP A 279 48.38 -15.66 8.24
CA ASP A 279 49.12 -16.74 8.93
C ASP A 279 50.65 -16.69 8.76
N GLY A 280 51.21 -16.01 7.83
CA GLY A 280 52.66 -15.88 7.57
C GLY A 280 53.23 -16.92 6.63
N LEU A 281 52.39 -17.61 5.85
CA LEU A 281 52.81 -18.52 4.77
C LEU A 281 52.72 -17.79 3.42
N ASP A 282 53.79 -17.81 2.65
CA ASP A 282 53.81 -17.39 1.25
C ASP A 282 52.86 -18.27 0.44
N GLU A 283 51.73 -17.68 -0.03
CA GLU A 283 50.63 -18.36 -0.70
C GLU A 283 50.26 -17.75 -2.06
N ALA A 284 49.43 -18.44 -2.80
CA ALA A 284 48.82 -17.87 -4.00
C ALA A 284 47.56 -17.07 -3.62
N ASN A 285 47.28 -15.96 -4.33
CA ASN A 285 46.03 -15.25 -4.17
C ASN A 285 44.83 -16.18 -4.32
N GLU A 286 43.86 -16.08 -3.44
CA GLU A 286 42.71 -16.95 -3.41
C GLU A 286 41.39 -16.16 -3.60
N THR A 287 40.32 -16.86 -3.91
CA THR A 287 39.03 -16.22 -4.19
C THR A 287 37.94 -16.74 -3.32
N VAL A 288 37.03 -15.82 -2.89
CA VAL A 288 35.73 -16.10 -2.33
C VAL A 288 34.68 -15.57 -3.29
N ILE A 289 33.88 -16.46 -3.86
CA ILE A 289 32.82 -16.12 -4.84
C ILE A 289 31.47 -16.26 -4.17
N VAL A 290 30.73 -15.16 -4.10
CA VAL A 290 29.37 -15.13 -3.54
C VAL A 290 28.38 -14.95 -4.68
N THR A 291 27.40 -15.87 -4.78
CA THR A 291 26.37 -15.86 -5.83
C THR A 291 25.00 -15.70 -5.21
N LEU A 292 24.24 -14.67 -5.62
CA LEU A 292 22.86 -14.43 -5.20
C LEU A 292 21.90 -15.32 -6.00
N SER A 293 20.78 -15.71 -5.36
CA SER A 293 19.74 -16.53 -6.00
C SER A 293 18.41 -16.42 -5.25
N SER A 294 17.31 -16.86 -5.90
CA SER A 294 15.98 -17.02 -5.28
C SER A 294 15.50 -15.80 -4.50
N PRO A 295 15.50 -14.58 -5.05
CA PRO A 295 14.99 -13.43 -4.34
C PRO A 295 13.47 -13.57 -4.06
N SER A 296 13.01 -13.01 -2.94
CA SER A 296 11.59 -12.84 -2.60
C SER A 296 11.28 -11.35 -2.49
N ASN A 297 10.17 -10.91 -3.04
CA ASN A 297 9.75 -9.50 -3.17
C ASN A 297 10.77 -8.65 -3.95
N ALA A 298 11.53 -9.26 -4.82
CA ALA A 298 12.48 -8.62 -5.73
C ALA A 298 12.72 -9.52 -6.96
N THR A 299 13.32 -8.96 -7.98
CA THR A 299 13.86 -9.70 -9.14
C THR A 299 15.38 -9.72 -9.07
N LEU A 300 16.00 -10.82 -9.51
CA LEU A 300 17.46 -10.93 -9.56
C LEU A 300 18.00 -10.12 -10.76
N GLY A 301 18.98 -9.27 -10.52
CA GLY A 301 19.63 -8.49 -11.57
C GLY A 301 20.81 -9.19 -12.24
N SER A 302 21.54 -8.45 -13.05
CA SER A 302 22.69 -8.95 -13.80
C SER A 302 23.93 -9.15 -12.94
N ASP A 303 24.11 -8.34 -11.89
CA ASP A 303 25.28 -8.32 -11.03
C ASP A 303 25.08 -9.21 -9.80
N SER A 304 24.66 -10.45 -10.07
CA SER A 304 24.32 -11.44 -9.04
C SER A 304 25.53 -12.24 -8.51
N VAL A 305 26.73 -11.96 -8.99
CA VAL A 305 27.97 -12.65 -8.56
C VAL A 305 29.01 -11.62 -8.17
N HIS A 306 29.60 -11.80 -6.97
CA HIS A 306 30.74 -11.01 -6.50
C HIS A 306 31.94 -11.92 -6.26
N THR A 307 33.11 -11.55 -6.80
CA THR A 307 34.40 -12.22 -6.54
C THR A 307 35.25 -11.34 -5.64
N TYR A 308 35.53 -11.82 -4.44
CA TYR A 308 36.52 -11.21 -3.54
C TYR A 308 37.83 -11.97 -3.67
N THR A 309 38.95 -11.28 -3.91
CA THR A 309 40.29 -11.87 -3.94
C THR A 309 41.01 -11.56 -2.64
N ILE A 310 41.38 -12.58 -1.89
CA ILE A 310 42.30 -12.50 -0.77
C ILE A 310 43.71 -12.50 -1.37
N THR A 311 44.46 -11.45 -1.12
CA THR A 311 45.81 -11.31 -1.63
C THR A 311 46.82 -11.62 -0.53
N ASP A 312 47.74 -12.53 -0.84
CA ASP A 312 48.89 -12.84 0.01
C ASP A 312 49.74 -11.58 0.27
N ASN A 313 50.17 -11.37 1.49
CA ASN A 313 51.08 -10.29 1.89
C ASN A 313 52.40 -10.76 2.48
N ASP A 314 52.65 -12.06 2.46
CA ASP A 314 53.89 -12.65 2.97
C ASP A 314 54.99 -12.70 1.93
N ASN A 315 56.21 -12.78 2.41
CA ASN A 315 57.35 -12.78 1.50
C ASN A 315 57.72 -14.20 1.14
N ALA A 316 58.00 -14.45 -0.15
CA ALA A 316 58.56 -15.69 -0.60
C ALA A 316 59.83 -16.07 0.22
N PRO A 317 59.98 -17.32 0.65
CA PRO A 317 61.12 -17.75 1.43
C PRO A 317 62.43 -17.65 0.67
N VAL A 318 63.51 -17.34 1.41
CA VAL A 318 64.86 -17.36 0.85
C VAL A 318 65.40 -18.80 0.93
N VAL A 319 66.05 -19.23 -0.18
CA VAL A 319 66.66 -20.55 -0.31
C VAL A 319 68.15 -20.44 -0.07
N ASP A 320 68.68 -21.11 0.93
CA ASP A 320 70.10 -21.09 1.27
C ASP A 320 70.65 -22.50 1.56
N PHE A 321 71.94 -22.70 1.41
CA PHE A 321 72.57 -23.88 1.96
C PHE A 321 72.65 -23.77 3.51
N ASN A 322 72.30 -24.82 4.20
CA ASN A 322 72.41 -24.92 5.66
C ASN A 322 73.82 -24.60 6.16
N THR A 323 74.84 -25.04 5.37
CA THR A 323 76.27 -24.75 5.60
C THR A 323 76.96 -24.43 4.29
N ILE A 324 77.76 -23.37 4.26
CA ILE A 324 78.52 -22.92 3.05
C ILE A 324 79.75 -23.76 2.71
N SER A 325 80.15 -24.62 3.60
CA SER A 325 81.27 -25.53 3.38
C SER A 325 81.18 -26.76 4.28
N SER A 326 81.73 -27.89 3.74
CA SER A 326 81.86 -29.12 4.51
C SER A 326 83.04 -29.95 3.98
N ASN A 327 83.60 -30.84 4.77
CA ASN A 327 84.63 -31.74 4.40
C ASN A 327 84.31 -33.18 4.79
N GLY A 328 85.00 -34.16 4.19
CA GLY A 328 84.81 -35.56 4.53
C GLY A 328 85.98 -36.35 3.98
N ALA A 329 86.25 -37.54 4.59
CA ALA A 329 87.26 -38.46 4.07
C ALA A 329 86.69 -39.20 2.84
N GLU A 330 87.62 -39.61 1.84
CA GLU A 330 87.17 -40.39 0.71
C GLU A 330 86.54 -41.74 1.05
N SER A 331 86.81 -42.23 2.27
CA SER A 331 86.15 -43.44 2.77
C SER A 331 84.64 -43.26 3.08
N THR A 332 84.11 -42.01 3.00
CA THR A 332 82.71 -41.73 3.19
C THR A 332 81.95 -41.91 1.88
N SER A 333 81.06 -42.84 1.76
CA SER A 333 80.37 -43.23 0.52
C SER A 333 79.39 -42.18 -0.03
N SER A 334 78.91 -41.24 0.80
CA SER A 334 78.05 -40.16 0.41
C SER A 334 78.05 -38.98 1.40
N LYS A 335 77.78 -37.81 0.93
CA LYS A 335 77.52 -36.60 1.75
C LYS A 335 76.22 -35.92 1.33
N ALA A 336 75.35 -35.78 2.28
CA ALA A 336 74.15 -34.97 2.08
C ALA A 336 74.51 -33.47 2.30
N ILE A 337 74.08 -32.64 1.38
CA ILE A 337 74.09 -31.18 1.50
C ILE A 337 72.65 -30.72 1.67
N THR A 338 72.38 -30.04 2.77
CA THR A 338 71.02 -29.57 3.08
C THR A 338 70.84 -28.17 2.56
N VAL A 339 69.69 -27.97 1.89
CA VAL A 339 69.17 -26.67 1.44
C VAL A 339 67.96 -26.35 2.33
N ASP A 340 67.98 -25.20 2.95
CA ASP A 340 66.95 -24.74 3.87
C ASP A 340 66.14 -23.58 3.24
N LEU A 341 64.88 -23.43 3.65
CA LEU A 341 64.06 -22.27 3.39
C LEU A 341 64.06 -21.40 4.63
N SER A 342 64.05 -20.06 4.48
CA SER A 342 63.98 -19.10 5.59
C SER A 342 62.65 -19.14 6.34
N ALA A 343 61.53 -19.52 5.64
CA ALA A 343 60.18 -19.69 6.12
C ALA A 343 59.48 -20.82 5.37
N ALA A 344 58.36 -21.29 5.88
CA ALA A 344 57.50 -22.20 5.15
C ALA A 344 56.77 -21.44 4.00
N SER A 345 56.41 -22.16 2.94
CA SER A 345 55.56 -21.69 1.84
C SER A 345 54.55 -22.78 1.54
N SER A 346 53.31 -22.41 1.25
CA SER A 346 52.28 -23.34 0.76
C SER A 346 52.52 -23.71 -0.74
N GLN A 347 53.41 -22.98 -1.40
CA GLN A 347 53.78 -23.21 -2.80
C GLN A 347 55.01 -24.10 -2.92
N ASN A 348 55.11 -24.88 -4.00
CA ASN A 348 56.34 -25.66 -4.30
C ASN A 348 57.49 -24.70 -4.62
N VAL A 349 58.54 -24.71 -3.84
CA VAL A 349 59.77 -23.99 -4.11
C VAL A 349 60.72 -24.86 -4.90
N THR A 350 61.21 -24.39 -6.02
CA THR A 350 62.19 -25.08 -6.84
C THR A 350 63.47 -24.24 -6.99
N VAL A 351 64.60 -24.86 -6.96
CA VAL A 351 65.89 -24.22 -7.16
C VAL A 351 66.78 -25.08 -8.07
N ASP A 352 67.31 -24.43 -9.08
CA ASP A 352 68.30 -25.07 -9.93
C ASP A 352 69.70 -25.05 -9.26
N TYR A 353 70.40 -26.10 -9.37
CA TYR A 353 71.78 -26.16 -8.87
C TYR A 353 72.77 -26.62 -9.98
N ALA A 354 73.96 -26.12 -9.90
CA ALA A 354 75.04 -26.52 -10.78
C ALA A 354 76.28 -26.99 -9.97
N VAL A 355 76.90 -28.02 -10.43
CA VAL A 355 78.09 -28.57 -9.77
C VAL A 355 79.34 -28.17 -10.51
N THR A 356 80.28 -27.52 -9.84
CA THR A 356 81.54 -27.11 -10.34
C THR A 356 82.68 -27.49 -9.36
N GLY A 357 83.92 -27.51 -9.81
CA GLY A 357 85.05 -27.77 -8.91
C GLY A 357 86.15 -28.52 -9.60
N THR A 358 87.15 -28.97 -8.80
CA THR A 358 88.30 -29.73 -9.27
C THR A 358 88.09 -31.23 -9.27
N ALA A 359 87.09 -31.71 -8.46
CA ALA A 359 86.77 -33.14 -8.43
C ALA A 359 85.97 -33.50 -9.71
N THR A 360 86.26 -34.69 -10.26
CA THR A 360 85.68 -35.17 -11.51
C THR A 360 84.39 -35.93 -11.25
N GLY A 361 83.24 -35.44 -11.84
CA GLY A 361 81.95 -36.09 -11.74
C GLY A 361 81.85 -37.39 -12.59
N SER A 362 80.58 -37.84 -12.80
CA SER A 362 80.29 -39.05 -13.63
C SER A 362 80.80 -40.34 -13.10
N GLY A 363 81.00 -40.50 -11.77
CA GLY A 363 81.42 -41.73 -11.15
C GLY A 363 82.92 -41.91 -11.01
N THR A 364 83.78 -40.90 -11.34
CA THR A 364 85.23 -40.93 -11.10
C THR A 364 85.47 -40.59 -9.60
N ASP A 365 85.19 -39.37 -9.16
CA ASP A 365 85.37 -38.93 -7.79
C ASP A 365 84.03 -38.87 -7.05
N TYR A 366 82.90 -38.54 -7.75
CA TYR A 366 81.57 -38.51 -7.21
C TYR A 366 80.50 -38.75 -8.27
N THR A 367 79.31 -39.06 -7.84
CA THR A 367 78.10 -39.18 -8.69
C THR A 367 77.03 -38.21 -8.16
N LEU A 368 76.79 -37.13 -8.92
CA LEU A 368 75.72 -36.20 -8.74
C LEU A 368 75.37 -35.63 -10.12
N ALA A 369 74.04 -35.69 -10.48
CA ALA A 369 73.57 -35.11 -11.71
C ALA A 369 73.17 -33.65 -11.46
N ASN A 370 73.29 -32.79 -12.48
CA ASN A 370 72.76 -31.46 -12.48
C ASN A 370 71.25 -31.50 -12.66
#